data_9e7b21d68bd5cd17a625f55dcf5c162b
#
_entry.id   9e7b21d68bd5cd17a625f55dcf5c162b
#
_cell.length_a   1.000
_cell.length_b   1.000
_cell.length_c   1.000
_cell.angle_alpha   90.00
_cell.angle_beta   90.00
_cell.angle_gamma   90.00
#
_symmetry.space_group_name_H-M   'P 1'
#
loop_
_entity.id
_entity.type
_entity.pdbx_description
1 polymer ?
#
loop_
_entity_poly.entity_id
_entity_poly.type
_entity_poly.pdbx_seq_one_letter_code
_entity_poly.pdbx_strand_id
1 'polypeptide(L)'
;MKLGIVGLPNVGKSTLFNAITNAGVPADNYAFCTIDPNVGVVSVPDERLDWLAQLHNPKKVTPAVIEFVDIAGLVKGASKGEGLGNKFLSNIRTTDAIVHVVRCFEDSNVTHVEGSTDPLRDIDIINLELVMADIEMVERRIDKCQKAAKGGDKRFAHEAEVFTELLAHLNQGKLARTFDGSEEDMALIATSDLLTLKKTIYVANLSESEINEPESNRHYLAVKELAEAEGSQVLPICAKLEADIAELDDPEEKAMFMEELGVAESGLDRLIRSSYALLGLISFLTAGSDECRAWTIKRGTKAPQAAGKIHTDFERGFIRAEVIAFEDMKACGTMANAKAKGLVRSEGKEYVMKDGDIVNFLFNV
;
A
#
# COMPACT_ATOMS: atom_id res chain seq x y z
N MET A 1 8.32 2.63 -0.78
CA MET A 1 7.23 1.93 -1.46
C MET A 1 6.08 2.88 -1.60
N LYS A 2 5.47 2.94 -2.78
CA LYS A 2 4.57 4.02 -3.19
C LYS A 2 3.20 3.48 -3.57
N LEU A 3 2.15 4.09 -3.03
CA LEU A 3 0.77 3.86 -3.49
C LEU A 3 0.29 5.07 -4.28
N GLY A 4 -0.27 4.82 -5.46
CA GLY A 4 -0.88 5.88 -6.26
C GLY A 4 -2.35 6.08 -5.86
N ILE A 5 -2.71 7.29 -5.48
CA ILE A 5 -4.11 7.64 -5.22
C ILE A 5 -4.74 8.08 -6.54
N VAL A 6 -5.74 7.34 -6.98
CA VAL A 6 -6.50 7.62 -8.22
C VAL A 6 -7.98 7.82 -7.92
N GLY A 7 -8.68 8.48 -8.80
CA GLY A 7 -10.13 8.70 -8.73
C GLY A 7 -10.55 9.78 -9.72
N LEU A 8 -11.82 9.79 -10.08
CA LEU A 8 -12.41 10.85 -10.90
C LEU A 8 -12.37 12.20 -10.18
N PRO A 9 -12.53 13.32 -10.87
CA PRO A 9 -12.69 14.63 -10.23
C PRO A 9 -13.87 14.66 -9.24
N ASN A 10 -13.71 15.39 -8.14
CA ASN A 10 -14.76 15.62 -7.13
C ASN A 10 -15.25 14.36 -6.36
N VAL A 11 -14.42 13.33 -6.28
CA VAL A 11 -14.72 12.13 -5.46
C VAL A 11 -14.15 12.21 -4.03
N GLY A 12 -13.43 13.29 -3.69
CA GLY A 12 -12.76 13.48 -2.41
C GLY A 12 -11.28 13.09 -2.40
N LYS A 13 -10.69 12.81 -3.57
CA LYS A 13 -9.29 12.39 -3.71
C LYS A 13 -8.31 13.40 -3.09
N SER A 14 -8.41 14.68 -3.45
CA SER A 14 -7.53 15.73 -2.93
C SER A 14 -7.74 15.99 -1.43
N THR A 15 -8.98 15.89 -0.94
CA THR A 15 -9.29 15.98 0.48
C THR A 15 -8.59 14.88 1.27
N LEU A 16 -8.69 13.63 0.79
CA LEU A 16 -8.01 12.49 1.39
C LEU A 16 -6.48 12.64 1.34
N PHE A 17 -5.93 13.07 0.20
CA PHE A 17 -4.49 13.29 0.07
C PHE A 17 -3.98 14.40 1.01
N ASN A 18 -4.72 15.49 1.17
CA ASN A 18 -4.40 16.55 2.11
C ASN A 18 -4.44 16.04 3.57
N ALA A 19 -5.43 15.24 3.93
CA ALA A 19 -5.47 14.59 5.25
C ALA A 19 -4.24 13.70 5.49
N ILE A 20 -3.83 12.92 4.48
CA ILE A 20 -2.61 12.12 4.50
C ILE A 20 -1.37 12.99 4.71
N THR A 21 -1.24 14.09 3.97
CA THR A 21 -0.06 14.98 4.07
C THR A 21 -0.02 15.75 5.36
N ASN A 22 -1.16 16.16 5.92
CA ASN A 22 -1.24 16.84 7.21
C ASN A 22 -0.92 15.89 8.38
N ALA A 23 -1.31 14.62 8.29
CA ALA A 23 -0.91 13.57 9.23
C ALA A 23 0.55 13.09 9.01
N GLY A 24 1.23 13.61 7.99
CA GLY A 24 2.54 13.18 7.54
C GLY A 24 3.67 13.55 8.50
N VAL A 25 4.78 12.84 8.35
CA VAL A 25 6.01 13.10 9.12
C VAL A 25 6.76 14.29 8.50
N PRO A 26 7.24 15.25 9.30
CA PRO A 26 8.10 16.31 8.80
C PRO A 26 9.29 15.74 8.01
N ALA A 27 9.54 16.29 6.81
CA ALA A 27 10.58 15.83 5.89
C ALA A 27 11.99 15.77 6.52
N ASP A 28 12.23 16.58 7.56
CA ASP A 28 13.50 16.65 8.30
C ASP A 28 13.88 15.35 9.02
N ASN A 29 12.93 14.46 9.26
CA ASN A 29 13.16 13.17 9.93
C ASN A 29 13.65 12.06 8.98
N TYR A 30 13.62 12.28 7.66
CA TYR A 30 14.02 11.30 6.65
C TYR A 30 14.99 11.88 5.63
N ALA A 31 16.26 11.56 5.75
CA ALA A 31 17.39 12.12 5.03
C ALA A 31 17.39 11.94 3.49
N PHE A 32 16.36 11.31 2.91
CA PHE A 32 16.25 11.00 1.46
C PHE A 32 14.88 11.26 0.86
N CYS A 33 13.97 11.97 1.56
CA CYS A 33 12.68 12.35 0.96
C CYS A 33 12.90 13.60 0.10
N THR A 34 12.77 13.44 -1.21
CA THR A 34 12.58 14.56 -2.15
C THR A 34 11.21 15.17 -1.84
N ILE A 35 11.18 16.47 -1.57
CA ILE A 35 9.92 17.23 -1.39
C ILE A 35 9.27 17.36 -2.78
N ASP A 36 8.48 16.37 -3.15
CA ASP A 36 7.58 16.45 -4.30
C ASP A 36 6.20 16.82 -3.75
N PRO A 37 5.57 17.91 -4.21
CA PRO A 37 4.27 18.37 -3.70
C PRO A 37 3.14 17.34 -3.88
N ASN A 38 3.37 16.31 -4.69
CA ASN A 38 2.41 15.24 -4.92
C ASN A 38 2.74 13.95 -4.15
N VAL A 39 3.69 13.97 -3.21
CA VAL A 39 4.08 12.80 -2.41
C VAL A 39 3.87 13.08 -0.93
N GLY A 40 2.96 12.31 -0.31
CA GLY A 40 2.73 12.30 1.13
C GLY A 40 3.48 11.12 1.76
N VAL A 41 4.32 11.39 2.76
CA VAL A 41 5.01 10.36 3.55
C VAL A 41 4.37 10.29 4.91
N VAL A 42 3.86 9.10 5.29
CA VAL A 42 3.15 8.92 6.55
C VAL A 42 3.76 7.79 7.36
N SER A 43 3.69 7.93 8.69
CA SER A 43 4.05 6.90 9.63
C SER A 43 3.03 5.76 9.59
N VAL A 44 3.53 4.54 9.68
CA VAL A 44 2.68 3.36 9.90
C VAL A 44 2.42 3.25 11.41
N PRO A 45 1.15 3.36 11.86
CA PRO A 45 0.80 3.21 13.26
C PRO A 45 1.20 1.83 13.77
N ASP A 46 2.00 1.77 14.85
CA ASP A 46 2.48 0.50 15.43
C ASP A 46 2.57 0.60 16.95
N GLU A 47 1.56 0.08 17.63
CA GLU A 47 1.46 0.05 19.10
C GLU A 47 2.65 -0.68 19.77
N ARG A 48 3.31 -1.57 19.02
CA ARG A 48 4.49 -2.30 19.52
C ARG A 48 5.69 -1.36 19.66
N LEU A 49 5.84 -0.43 18.72
CA LEU A 49 6.88 0.60 18.78
C LEU A 49 6.63 1.57 19.93
N ASP A 50 5.37 1.98 20.13
CA ASP A 50 4.96 2.87 21.20
C ASP A 50 5.22 2.24 22.58
N TRP A 51 4.88 0.97 22.75
CA TRP A 51 5.16 0.22 23.95
C TRP A 51 6.67 0.11 24.24
N LEU A 52 7.48 -0.16 23.21
CA LEU A 52 8.94 -0.20 23.34
C LEU A 52 9.52 1.17 23.69
N ALA A 53 8.96 2.25 23.14
CA ALA A 53 9.36 3.62 23.47
C ALA A 53 9.07 3.95 24.95
N GLN A 54 7.91 3.56 25.46
CA GLN A 54 7.58 3.71 26.89
C GLN A 54 8.52 2.91 27.78
N LEU A 55 8.89 1.69 27.38
CA LEU A 55 9.78 0.83 28.16
C LEU A 55 11.23 1.34 28.21
N HIS A 56 11.75 1.80 27.08
CA HIS A 56 13.17 2.17 26.94
C HIS A 56 13.45 3.65 27.12
N ASN A 57 12.41 4.51 27.09
CA ASN A 57 12.51 5.99 27.13
C ASN A 57 13.63 6.51 26.21
N PRO A 58 13.59 6.19 24.90
CA PRO A 58 14.69 6.49 23.99
C PRO A 58 14.76 7.98 23.68
N LYS A 59 15.93 8.45 23.20
CA LYS A 59 16.10 9.82 22.69
C LYS A 59 15.30 10.06 21.42
N LYS A 60 15.05 9.00 20.63
CA LYS A 60 14.35 9.07 19.35
C LYS A 60 13.45 7.87 19.13
N VAL A 61 12.27 8.11 18.57
CA VAL A 61 11.36 7.07 18.08
C VAL A 61 11.20 7.25 16.57
N THR A 62 11.46 6.19 15.80
CA THR A 62 11.38 6.23 14.33
C THR A 62 10.42 5.16 13.83
N PRO A 63 9.19 5.52 13.42
CA PRO A 63 8.23 4.57 12.87
C PRO A 63 8.63 4.10 11.46
N ALA A 64 8.03 3.01 11.00
CA ALA A 64 8.01 2.67 9.59
C ALA A 64 7.21 3.71 8.81
N VAL A 65 7.51 3.89 7.53
CA VAL A 65 6.80 4.85 6.67
C VAL A 65 6.35 4.23 5.36
N ILE A 66 5.29 4.82 4.81
CA ILE A 66 4.77 4.52 3.48
C ILE A 66 4.54 5.82 2.72
N GLU A 67 4.67 5.76 1.40
CA GLU A 67 4.50 6.92 0.53
C GLU A 67 3.20 6.82 -0.25
N PHE A 68 2.40 7.88 -0.23
CA PHE A 68 1.25 8.06 -1.10
C PHE A 68 1.55 9.13 -2.16
N VAL A 69 1.16 8.86 -3.40
CA VAL A 69 1.38 9.77 -4.53
C VAL A 69 0.02 10.22 -5.04
N ASP A 70 -0.24 11.53 -5.01
CA ASP A 70 -1.44 12.08 -5.66
C ASP A 70 -1.27 12.02 -7.17
N ILE A 71 -2.05 11.18 -7.81
CA ILE A 71 -2.07 11.08 -9.27
C ILE A 71 -3.21 11.94 -9.78
N ALA A 72 -2.87 12.96 -10.56
CA ALA A 72 -3.84 13.89 -11.13
C ALA A 72 -4.99 13.12 -11.79
N GLY A 73 -6.23 13.60 -11.55
CA GLY A 73 -7.43 12.90 -11.97
C GLY A 73 -7.45 12.58 -13.47
N LEU A 74 -8.01 11.42 -13.78
CA LEU A 74 -8.18 10.94 -15.14
C LEU A 74 -9.20 11.83 -15.87
N VAL A 75 -8.86 12.24 -17.07
CA VAL A 75 -9.82 12.76 -18.04
C VAL A 75 -10.12 11.63 -19.03
N LYS A 76 -11.38 11.35 -19.29
CA LYS A 76 -11.84 10.32 -20.23
C LYS A 76 -11.12 10.43 -21.58
N GLY A 77 -10.58 9.32 -22.10
CA GLY A 77 -9.78 9.31 -23.32
C GLY A 77 -8.28 9.51 -23.10
N ALA A 78 -7.79 9.32 -21.89
CA ALA A 78 -6.39 9.47 -21.49
C ALA A 78 -5.44 8.55 -22.26
N SER A 79 -5.88 7.35 -22.62
CA SER A 79 -5.11 6.37 -23.39
C SER A 79 -4.94 6.74 -24.87
N LYS A 80 -5.82 7.59 -25.42
CA LYS A 80 -5.82 7.99 -26.84
C LYS A 80 -5.30 9.41 -27.08
N GLY A 81 -5.00 10.17 -26.02
CA GLY A 81 -4.64 11.59 -26.09
C GLY A 81 -3.17 11.88 -25.85
N GLU A 82 -2.65 12.88 -26.53
CA GLU A 82 -1.36 13.49 -26.22
C GLU A 82 -1.48 14.31 -24.92
N GLY A 83 -0.55 14.14 -23.97
CA GLY A 83 -0.37 15.03 -22.82
C GLY A 83 -0.79 14.45 -21.47
N LEU A 84 -1.89 14.91 -20.88
CA LEU A 84 -2.27 14.62 -19.48
C LEU A 84 -2.56 13.14 -19.21
N GLY A 85 -3.12 12.41 -20.18
CA GLY A 85 -3.42 10.99 -20.03
C GLY A 85 -2.18 10.13 -19.96
N ASN A 86 -1.20 10.38 -20.82
CA ASN A 86 0.09 9.67 -20.76
C ASN A 86 0.83 9.94 -19.46
N LYS A 87 0.72 11.16 -18.89
CA LYS A 87 1.29 11.49 -17.59
C LYS A 87 0.61 10.73 -16.45
N PHE A 88 -0.72 10.60 -16.50
CA PHE A 88 -1.49 9.80 -15.53
C PHE A 88 -1.02 8.33 -15.53
N LEU A 89 -0.99 7.68 -16.70
CA LEU A 89 -0.55 6.29 -16.83
C LEU A 89 0.93 6.11 -16.40
N SER A 90 1.80 7.07 -16.76
CA SER A 90 3.21 7.06 -16.36
C SER A 90 3.36 7.15 -14.84
N ASN A 91 2.57 8.00 -14.17
CA ASN A 91 2.61 8.13 -12.72
C ASN A 91 2.16 6.83 -12.04
N ILE A 92 1.08 6.18 -12.51
CA ILE A 92 0.65 4.88 -11.97
C ILE A 92 1.75 3.83 -12.13
N ARG A 93 2.49 3.80 -13.25
CA ARG A 93 3.59 2.85 -13.44
C ARG A 93 4.63 2.92 -12.34
N THR A 94 4.91 4.11 -11.81
CA THR A 94 5.93 4.30 -10.76
C THR A 94 5.49 3.87 -9.37
N THR A 95 4.23 3.45 -9.19
CA THR A 95 3.66 3.03 -7.91
C THR A 95 3.63 1.50 -7.77
N ASP A 96 3.69 1.01 -6.52
CA ASP A 96 3.66 -0.43 -6.23
C ASP A 96 2.22 -0.98 -6.14
N ALA A 97 1.24 -0.13 -5.77
CA ALA A 97 -0.19 -0.45 -5.67
C ALA A 97 -1.05 0.79 -5.88
N ILE A 98 -2.35 0.61 -5.97
CA ILE A 98 -3.34 1.66 -6.25
C ILE A 98 -4.29 1.81 -5.06
N VAL A 99 -4.56 3.05 -4.65
CA VAL A 99 -5.68 3.45 -3.80
C VAL A 99 -6.69 4.15 -4.69
N HIS A 100 -7.82 3.49 -4.95
CA HIS A 100 -8.86 3.99 -5.83
C HIS A 100 -9.97 4.63 -5.00
N VAL A 101 -10.00 5.96 -4.98
CA VAL A 101 -11.02 6.74 -4.26
C VAL A 101 -12.29 6.82 -5.11
N VAL A 102 -13.41 6.39 -4.53
CA VAL A 102 -14.70 6.29 -5.20
C VAL A 102 -15.74 7.04 -4.40
N ARG A 103 -16.52 7.89 -5.05
CA ARG A 103 -17.59 8.65 -4.40
C ARG A 103 -18.80 7.76 -4.12
N CYS A 104 -19.16 7.61 -2.86
CA CYS A 104 -20.34 6.89 -2.40
C CYS A 104 -21.32 7.78 -1.63
N PHE A 105 -21.04 9.08 -1.49
CA PHE A 105 -21.89 10.05 -0.83
C PHE A 105 -22.68 10.88 -1.86
N GLU A 106 -23.86 11.35 -1.43
CA GLU A 106 -24.68 12.30 -2.18
C GLU A 106 -24.51 13.70 -1.59
N ASP A 107 -24.14 14.67 -2.41
CA ASP A 107 -24.06 16.09 -2.03
C ASP A 107 -24.40 16.97 -3.24
N SER A 108 -25.47 17.76 -3.11
CA SER A 108 -25.94 18.65 -4.17
C SER A 108 -25.00 19.83 -4.43
N ASN A 109 -24.12 20.18 -3.47
CA ASN A 109 -23.15 21.25 -3.59
C ASN A 109 -21.86 20.80 -4.30
N VAL A 110 -21.65 19.49 -4.44
CA VAL A 110 -20.48 18.92 -5.11
C VAL A 110 -20.91 18.29 -6.42
N THR A 111 -20.64 18.97 -7.52
CA THR A 111 -20.99 18.49 -8.87
C THR A 111 -20.21 17.23 -9.22
N HIS A 112 -20.91 16.18 -9.65
CA HIS A 112 -20.28 14.99 -10.20
C HIS A 112 -20.00 15.19 -11.70
N VAL A 113 -18.81 14.77 -12.19
CA VAL A 113 -18.41 14.96 -13.59
C VAL A 113 -19.31 14.22 -14.58
N GLU A 114 -19.90 13.10 -14.18
CA GLU A 114 -20.84 12.31 -14.99
C GLU A 114 -22.32 12.61 -14.63
N GLY A 115 -22.59 13.66 -13.84
CA GLY A 115 -23.93 14.16 -13.53
C GLY A 115 -24.67 13.41 -12.43
N SER A 116 -24.26 12.22 -12.03
CA SER A 116 -24.87 11.41 -10.95
C SER A 116 -23.84 10.58 -10.23
N THR A 117 -24.08 10.24 -8.97
CA THR A 117 -23.24 9.30 -8.21
C THR A 117 -23.53 7.88 -8.67
N ASP A 118 -22.51 7.24 -9.24
CA ASP A 118 -22.54 5.83 -9.66
C ASP A 118 -21.10 5.27 -9.54
N PRO A 119 -20.78 4.67 -8.40
CA PRO A 119 -19.42 4.23 -8.10
C PRO A 119 -18.91 3.14 -9.04
N LEU A 120 -19.78 2.22 -9.52
CA LEU A 120 -19.36 1.16 -10.44
C LEU A 120 -18.97 1.73 -11.80
N ARG A 121 -19.77 2.63 -12.34
CA ARG A 121 -19.42 3.36 -13.58
C ARG A 121 -18.10 4.12 -13.43
N ASP A 122 -17.90 4.78 -12.29
CA ASP A 122 -16.70 5.59 -12.04
C ASP A 122 -15.44 4.72 -11.96
N ILE A 123 -15.56 3.53 -11.36
CA ILE A 123 -14.51 2.51 -11.33
C ILE A 123 -14.22 2.01 -12.74
N ASP A 124 -15.27 1.69 -13.51
CA ASP A 124 -15.13 1.18 -14.89
C ASP A 124 -14.42 2.18 -15.81
N ILE A 125 -14.70 3.48 -15.66
CA ILE A 125 -14.03 4.53 -16.45
C ILE A 125 -12.51 4.47 -16.24
N ILE A 126 -12.05 4.37 -15.01
CA ILE A 126 -10.61 4.29 -14.70
C ILE A 126 -10.03 2.94 -15.14
N ASN A 127 -10.69 1.85 -14.82
CA ASN A 127 -10.24 0.51 -15.18
C ASN A 127 -10.10 0.36 -16.70
N LEU A 128 -11.04 0.90 -17.48
CA LEU A 128 -10.98 0.84 -18.94
C LEU A 128 -9.73 1.52 -19.51
N GLU A 129 -9.37 2.68 -19.00
CA GLU A 129 -8.15 3.39 -19.44
C GLU A 129 -6.87 2.60 -19.10
N LEU A 130 -6.83 1.96 -17.93
CA LEU A 130 -5.72 1.10 -17.55
C LEU A 130 -5.64 -0.16 -18.43
N VAL A 131 -6.79 -0.79 -18.71
CA VAL A 131 -6.88 -1.96 -19.59
C VAL A 131 -6.42 -1.62 -21.00
N MET A 132 -6.84 -0.48 -21.54
CA MET A 132 -6.40 -0.06 -22.88
C MET A 132 -4.88 0.14 -22.97
N ALA A 133 -4.28 0.73 -21.93
CA ALA A 133 -2.82 0.88 -21.86
C ALA A 133 -2.10 -0.48 -21.77
N ASP A 134 -2.70 -1.45 -21.06
CA ASP A 134 -2.15 -2.80 -20.94
C ASP A 134 -2.30 -3.59 -22.25
N ILE A 135 -3.42 -3.46 -22.97
CA ILE A 135 -3.62 -4.06 -24.30
C ILE A 135 -2.47 -3.68 -25.24
N GLU A 136 -2.16 -2.39 -25.34
CA GLU A 136 -1.06 -1.93 -26.19
C GLU A 136 0.30 -2.53 -25.79
N MET A 137 0.52 -2.71 -24.49
CA MET A 137 1.75 -3.31 -23.98
C MET A 137 1.80 -4.81 -24.32
N VAL A 138 0.71 -5.52 -24.09
CA VAL A 138 0.59 -6.95 -24.35
C VAL A 138 0.73 -7.25 -25.84
N GLU A 139 0.11 -6.48 -26.74
CA GLU A 139 0.28 -6.61 -28.19
C GLU A 139 1.75 -6.49 -28.62
N ARG A 140 2.45 -5.47 -28.10
CA ARG A 140 3.90 -5.31 -28.36
C ARG A 140 4.72 -6.48 -27.83
N ARG A 141 4.34 -7.05 -26.68
CA ARG A 141 5.01 -8.22 -26.10
C ARG A 141 4.80 -9.45 -26.98
N ILE A 142 3.57 -9.72 -27.44
CA ILE A 142 3.23 -10.82 -28.35
C ILE A 142 4.07 -10.71 -29.64
N ASP A 143 4.09 -9.55 -30.27
CA ASP A 143 4.88 -9.32 -31.50
C ASP A 143 6.37 -9.63 -31.31
N LYS A 144 6.93 -9.22 -30.17
CA LYS A 144 8.33 -9.50 -29.83
C LYS A 144 8.58 -10.99 -29.64
N CYS A 145 7.71 -11.68 -28.90
CA CYS A 145 7.83 -13.11 -28.63
C CYS A 145 7.65 -13.94 -29.90
N GLN A 146 6.70 -13.60 -30.77
CA GLN A 146 6.49 -14.28 -32.05
C GLN A 146 7.71 -14.13 -33.00
N LYS A 147 8.32 -12.94 -33.02
CA LYS A 147 9.57 -12.74 -33.81
C LYS A 147 10.72 -13.58 -33.27
N ALA A 148 10.87 -13.67 -31.94
CA ALA A 148 11.91 -14.47 -31.29
C ALA A 148 11.66 -15.98 -31.47
N ALA A 149 10.41 -16.42 -31.39
CA ALA A 149 10.02 -17.83 -31.60
C ALA A 149 10.35 -18.37 -32.99
N LYS A 150 10.38 -17.51 -34.03
CA LYS A 150 10.85 -17.90 -35.36
C LYS A 150 12.30 -18.41 -35.40
N GLY A 151 13.09 -18.06 -34.39
CA GLY A 151 14.44 -18.60 -34.20
C GLY A 151 14.50 -20.00 -33.57
N GLY A 152 13.34 -20.64 -33.29
CA GLY A 152 13.23 -22.01 -32.78
C GLY A 152 13.22 -22.15 -31.25
N ASP A 153 13.20 -21.06 -30.49
CA ASP A 153 13.14 -21.11 -29.02
C ASP A 153 11.68 -21.29 -28.55
N LYS A 154 11.41 -22.50 -28.01
CA LYS A 154 10.08 -22.88 -27.52
C LYS A 154 9.56 -22.02 -26.37
N ARG A 155 10.45 -21.41 -25.59
CA ARG A 155 10.06 -20.53 -24.47
C ARG A 155 9.29 -19.32 -24.97
N PHE A 156 9.76 -18.69 -26.05
CA PHE A 156 9.07 -17.56 -26.65
C PHE A 156 7.75 -17.95 -27.34
N ALA A 157 7.60 -19.20 -27.80
CA ALA A 157 6.34 -19.68 -28.33
C ALA A 157 5.28 -19.78 -27.20
N HIS A 158 5.62 -20.41 -26.08
CA HIS A 158 4.74 -20.48 -24.91
C HIS A 158 4.40 -19.08 -24.36
N GLU A 159 5.41 -18.19 -24.24
CA GLU A 159 5.18 -16.82 -23.81
C GLU A 159 4.17 -16.09 -24.70
N ALA A 160 4.27 -16.27 -26.04
CA ALA A 160 3.33 -15.68 -26.98
C ALA A 160 1.90 -16.24 -26.82
N GLU A 161 1.75 -17.53 -26.49
CA GLU A 161 0.45 -18.15 -26.19
C GLU A 161 -0.19 -17.56 -24.95
N VAL A 162 0.54 -17.50 -23.83
CA VAL A 162 0.07 -16.94 -22.55
C VAL A 162 -0.38 -15.48 -22.73
N PHE A 163 0.45 -14.65 -23.39
CA PHE A 163 0.07 -13.26 -23.62
C PHE A 163 -1.09 -13.10 -24.61
N THR A 164 -1.28 -14.03 -25.53
CA THR A 164 -2.47 -14.03 -26.43
C THR A 164 -3.75 -14.34 -25.67
N GLU A 165 -3.72 -15.27 -24.73
CA GLU A 165 -4.85 -15.56 -23.85
C GLU A 165 -5.15 -14.38 -22.92
N LEU A 166 -4.11 -13.76 -22.34
CA LEU A 166 -4.26 -12.56 -21.55
C LEU A 166 -4.85 -11.40 -22.37
N LEU A 167 -4.43 -11.22 -23.64
CA LEU A 167 -5.01 -10.21 -24.54
C LEU A 167 -6.50 -10.44 -24.77
N ALA A 168 -6.91 -11.69 -24.96
CA ALA A 168 -8.34 -12.02 -25.10
C ALA A 168 -9.14 -11.70 -23.83
N HIS A 169 -8.55 -11.87 -22.64
CA HIS A 169 -9.14 -11.50 -21.36
C HIS A 169 -9.28 -9.98 -21.22
N LEU A 170 -8.22 -9.22 -21.51
CA LEU A 170 -8.22 -7.75 -21.48
C LEU A 170 -9.21 -7.14 -22.47
N ASN A 171 -9.33 -7.71 -23.68
CA ASN A 171 -10.31 -7.27 -24.70
C ASN A 171 -11.78 -7.46 -24.27
N GLN A 172 -12.05 -8.23 -23.21
CA GLN A 172 -13.37 -8.31 -22.57
C GLN A 172 -13.57 -7.20 -21.52
N GLY A 173 -12.63 -6.27 -21.37
CA GLY A 173 -12.64 -5.21 -20.34
C GLY A 173 -12.23 -5.72 -18.96
N LYS A 174 -11.72 -6.95 -18.84
CA LYS A 174 -11.30 -7.54 -17.56
C LYS A 174 -9.87 -7.12 -17.21
N LEU A 175 -9.59 -7.06 -15.91
CA LEU A 175 -8.28 -6.65 -15.40
C LEU A 175 -7.29 -7.82 -15.43
N ALA A 176 -6.01 -7.56 -15.67
CA ALA A 176 -4.99 -8.62 -15.71
C ALA A 176 -4.91 -9.43 -14.40
N ARG A 177 -5.18 -8.80 -13.24
CA ARG A 177 -5.18 -9.48 -11.92
C ARG A 177 -6.31 -10.50 -11.76
N THR A 178 -7.34 -10.47 -12.60
CA THR A 178 -8.45 -11.43 -12.61
C THR A 178 -8.29 -12.54 -13.67
N PHE A 179 -7.12 -12.57 -14.33
CA PHE A 179 -6.80 -13.64 -15.28
C PHE A 179 -6.56 -14.96 -14.54
N ASP A 180 -7.23 -16.02 -14.99
CA ASP A 180 -7.12 -17.35 -14.42
C ASP A 180 -6.06 -18.17 -15.19
N GLY A 181 -4.80 -17.99 -14.80
CA GLY A 181 -3.64 -18.67 -15.35
C GLY A 181 -2.97 -19.56 -14.31
N SER A 182 -2.11 -20.48 -14.78
CA SER A 182 -1.26 -21.27 -13.88
C SER A 182 -0.29 -20.37 -13.09
N GLU A 183 0.29 -20.90 -12.01
CA GLU A 183 1.32 -20.14 -11.25
C GLU A 183 2.51 -19.75 -12.16
N GLU A 184 2.89 -20.60 -13.12
CA GLU A 184 3.97 -20.32 -14.06
C GLU A 184 3.57 -19.20 -15.04
N ASP A 185 2.34 -19.21 -15.56
CA ASP A 185 1.82 -18.16 -16.44
C ASP A 185 1.69 -16.84 -15.71
N MET A 186 1.17 -16.86 -14.48
CA MET A 186 1.07 -15.65 -13.66
C MET A 186 2.45 -15.08 -13.29
N ALA A 187 3.44 -15.92 -13.01
CA ALA A 187 4.81 -15.50 -12.79
C ALA A 187 5.42 -14.86 -14.07
N LEU A 188 5.11 -15.40 -15.25
CA LEU A 188 5.51 -14.85 -16.55
C LEU A 188 4.83 -13.49 -16.80
N ILE A 189 3.52 -13.38 -16.60
CA ILE A 189 2.75 -12.14 -16.74
C ILE A 189 3.29 -11.06 -15.79
N ALA A 190 3.66 -11.42 -14.55
CA ALA A 190 4.23 -10.51 -13.56
C ALA A 190 5.58 -9.90 -13.99
N THR A 191 6.26 -10.45 -14.99
CA THR A 191 7.45 -9.83 -15.61
C THR A 191 7.12 -8.60 -16.46
N SER A 192 5.84 -8.41 -16.78
CA SER A 192 5.34 -7.26 -17.53
C SER A 192 4.83 -6.22 -16.54
N ASP A 193 5.16 -4.96 -16.75
CA ASP A 193 4.73 -3.87 -15.87
C ASP A 193 3.30 -3.43 -16.22
N LEU A 194 2.33 -4.37 -16.10
CA LEU A 194 0.93 -4.12 -16.39
C LEU A 194 0.27 -3.34 -15.26
N LEU A 195 -0.50 -2.33 -15.63
CA LEU A 195 -1.19 -1.44 -14.69
C LEU A 195 -2.33 -2.16 -13.97
N THR A 196 -3.09 -2.98 -14.69
CA THR A 196 -4.22 -3.73 -14.13
C THR A 196 -3.82 -4.98 -13.36
N LEU A 197 -2.53 -5.32 -13.32
CA LEU A 197 -1.98 -6.34 -12.43
C LEU A 197 -1.70 -5.81 -11.02
N LYS A 198 -1.56 -4.47 -10.87
CA LYS A 198 -1.30 -3.84 -9.58
C LYS A 198 -2.45 -4.11 -8.61
N LYS A 199 -2.08 -4.44 -7.37
CA LYS A 199 -3.05 -4.61 -6.28
C LYS A 199 -3.76 -3.29 -6.00
N THR A 200 -5.04 -3.36 -5.67
CA THR A 200 -5.89 -2.18 -5.46
C THR A 200 -6.60 -2.25 -4.11
N ILE A 201 -6.70 -1.09 -3.43
CA ILE A 201 -7.64 -0.84 -2.35
C ILE A 201 -8.65 0.18 -2.87
N TYR A 202 -9.94 -0.15 -2.77
CA TYR A 202 -11.01 0.80 -3.00
C TYR A 202 -11.28 1.59 -1.72
N VAL A 203 -11.28 2.91 -1.82
CA VAL A 203 -11.72 3.80 -0.75
C VAL A 203 -13.11 4.30 -1.12
N ALA A 204 -14.13 3.73 -0.49
CA ALA A 204 -15.51 4.19 -0.62
C ALA A 204 -15.68 5.44 0.25
N ASN A 205 -15.66 6.62 -0.38
CA ASN A 205 -15.80 7.89 0.32
C ASN A 205 -17.28 8.14 0.64
N LEU A 206 -17.61 8.06 1.93
CA LEU A 206 -18.95 8.22 2.51
C LEU A 206 -19.15 9.61 3.10
N SER A 207 -20.40 9.95 3.41
CA SER A 207 -20.72 11.12 4.22
C SER A 207 -20.44 10.85 5.71
N GLU A 208 -20.35 11.93 6.51
CA GLU A 208 -20.17 11.83 7.97
C GLU A 208 -21.30 11.06 8.64
N SER A 209 -22.52 11.19 8.15
CA SER A 209 -23.69 10.50 8.73
C SER A 209 -23.73 8.99 8.44
N GLU A 210 -22.98 8.52 7.44
CA GLU A 210 -23.01 7.13 6.98
C GLU A 210 -21.79 6.32 7.42
N ILE A 211 -20.72 7.00 7.90
CA ILE A 211 -19.45 6.34 8.20
C ILE A 211 -19.55 5.28 9.30
N ASN A 212 -20.45 5.47 10.27
CA ASN A 212 -20.66 4.53 11.37
C ASN A 212 -21.53 3.32 10.97
N GLU A 213 -22.31 3.43 9.90
CA GLU A 213 -23.17 2.37 9.38
C GLU A 213 -23.00 2.21 7.86
N PRO A 214 -21.78 1.90 7.37
CA PRO A 214 -21.48 1.87 5.93
C PRO A 214 -22.34 0.87 5.16
N GLU A 215 -22.77 -0.22 5.81
CA GLU A 215 -23.64 -1.25 5.22
C GLU A 215 -25.06 -0.72 4.92
N SER A 216 -25.44 0.45 5.42
CA SER A 216 -26.71 1.10 5.06
C SER A 216 -26.62 1.82 3.71
N ASN A 217 -25.43 2.10 3.20
CA ASN A 217 -25.19 2.81 1.96
C ASN A 217 -25.13 1.83 0.77
N ARG A 218 -26.09 1.97 -0.16
CA ARG A 218 -26.19 1.11 -1.36
C ARG A 218 -24.97 1.18 -2.26
N HIS A 219 -24.33 2.35 -2.35
CA HIS A 219 -23.16 2.56 -3.20
C HIS A 219 -21.93 1.87 -2.61
N TYR A 220 -21.79 1.91 -1.29
CA TYR A 220 -20.75 1.15 -0.59
C TYR A 220 -20.91 -0.35 -0.80
N LEU A 221 -22.14 -0.88 -0.65
CA LEU A 221 -22.40 -2.30 -0.86
C LEU A 221 -22.05 -2.75 -2.29
N ALA A 222 -22.37 -1.94 -3.30
CA ALA A 222 -22.04 -2.24 -4.68
C ALA A 222 -20.50 -2.29 -4.90
N VAL A 223 -19.75 -1.35 -4.33
CA VAL A 223 -18.26 -1.36 -4.39
C VAL A 223 -17.68 -2.54 -3.63
N LYS A 224 -18.28 -2.91 -2.49
CA LYS A 224 -17.86 -4.07 -1.69
C LYS A 224 -18.01 -5.37 -2.47
N GLU A 225 -19.14 -5.58 -3.12
CA GLU A 225 -19.38 -6.76 -3.95
C GLU A 225 -18.39 -6.85 -5.12
N LEU A 226 -18.14 -5.74 -5.80
CA LEU A 226 -17.12 -5.67 -6.85
C LEU A 226 -15.73 -6.01 -6.32
N ALA A 227 -15.32 -5.39 -5.21
CA ALA A 227 -14.01 -5.61 -4.60
C ALA A 227 -13.81 -7.08 -4.20
N GLU A 228 -14.82 -7.70 -3.59
CA GLU A 228 -14.79 -9.12 -3.23
C GLU A 228 -14.65 -10.03 -4.46
N ALA A 229 -15.37 -9.74 -5.55
CA ALA A 229 -15.28 -10.49 -6.81
C ALA A 229 -13.88 -10.39 -7.46
N GLU A 230 -13.17 -9.28 -7.26
CA GLU A 230 -11.81 -9.06 -7.77
C GLU A 230 -10.72 -9.53 -6.79
N GLY A 231 -11.05 -9.97 -5.58
CA GLY A 231 -10.08 -10.26 -4.52
C GLY A 231 -9.37 -9.00 -3.98
N SER A 232 -10.00 -7.84 -4.12
CA SER A 232 -9.53 -6.54 -3.63
C SER A 232 -10.19 -6.18 -2.30
N GLN A 233 -9.60 -5.21 -1.57
CA GLN A 233 -10.19 -4.66 -0.34
C GLN A 233 -11.00 -3.41 -0.65
N VAL A 234 -12.07 -3.17 0.14
CA VAL A 234 -12.76 -1.89 0.21
C VAL A 234 -12.72 -1.36 1.65
N LEU A 235 -12.45 -0.06 1.78
CA LEU A 235 -12.46 0.65 3.05
C LEU A 235 -13.48 1.79 3.00
N PRO A 236 -14.47 1.81 3.90
CA PRO A 236 -15.32 2.97 4.07
C PRO A 236 -14.54 4.07 4.80
N ILE A 237 -14.46 5.25 4.20
CA ILE A 237 -13.74 6.42 4.73
C ILE A 237 -14.60 7.65 4.46
N CYS A 238 -14.66 8.58 5.40
CA CYS A 238 -15.16 9.92 5.16
C CYS A 238 -13.97 10.88 5.04
N ALA A 239 -13.59 11.22 3.80
CA ALA A 239 -12.41 12.05 3.55
C ALA A 239 -12.47 13.42 4.22
N LYS A 240 -13.68 13.99 4.39
CA LYS A 240 -13.89 15.25 5.10
C LYS A 240 -13.57 15.08 6.58
N LEU A 241 -14.12 14.05 7.21
CA LEU A 241 -13.86 13.75 8.62
C LEU A 241 -12.37 13.50 8.89
N GLU A 242 -11.69 12.77 8.00
CA GLU A 242 -10.25 12.55 8.12
C GLU A 242 -9.44 13.85 8.00
N ALA A 243 -9.89 14.79 7.17
CA ALA A 243 -9.28 16.11 7.09
C ALA A 243 -9.45 16.90 8.39
N ASP A 244 -10.66 16.90 8.96
CA ASP A 244 -10.96 17.57 10.23
C ASP A 244 -10.13 16.96 11.38
N ILE A 245 -10.01 15.62 11.44
CA ILE A 245 -9.17 14.92 12.43
C ILE A 245 -7.68 15.26 12.25
N ALA A 246 -7.21 15.40 11.01
CA ALA A 246 -5.81 15.70 10.71
C ALA A 246 -5.42 17.15 11.04
N GLU A 247 -6.37 18.05 11.20
CA GLU A 247 -6.15 19.45 11.64
C GLU A 247 -5.94 19.57 13.17
N LEU A 248 -6.28 18.53 13.94
CA LEU A 248 -6.11 18.52 15.39
C LEU A 248 -4.67 18.13 15.75
N ASP A 249 -3.93 19.02 16.38
CA ASP A 249 -2.54 18.79 16.79
C ASP A 249 -2.46 18.06 18.15
N ASP A 250 -3.41 18.28 19.04
CA ASP A 250 -3.41 17.68 20.37
C ASP A 250 -4.01 16.25 20.35
N PRO A 251 -3.24 15.22 20.77
CA PRO A 251 -3.71 13.84 20.81
C PRO A 251 -4.95 13.64 21.71
N GLU A 252 -5.10 14.42 22.79
CA GLU A 252 -6.26 14.32 23.69
C GLU A 252 -7.51 14.92 23.03
N GLU A 253 -7.40 16.06 22.37
CA GLU A 253 -8.47 16.67 21.58
C GLU A 253 -8.91 15.74 20.43
N LYS A 254 -7.94 15.13 19.74
CA LYS A 254 -8.20 14.16 18.68
C LYS A 254 -8.97 12.94 19.19
N ALA A 255 -8.56 12.39 20.34
CA ALA A 255 -9.24 11.23 20.94
C ALA A 255 -10.67 11.58 21.37
N MET A 256 -10.88 12.75 21.98
CA MET A 256 -12.21 13.23 22.37
C MET A 256 -13.13 13.44 21.16
N PHE A 257 -12.61 14.05 20.09
CA PHE A 257 -13.35 14.27 18.87
C PHE A 257 -13.79 12.96 18.20
N MET A 258 -12.90 11.98 18.16
CA MET A 258 -13.21 10.64 17.63
C MET A 258 -14.24 9.91 18.49
N GLU A 259 -14.17 10.03 19.82
CA GLU A 259 -15.14 9.44 20.75
C GLU A 259 -16.54 10.08 20.57
N GLU A 260 -16.63 11.41 20.43
CA GLU A 260 -17.88 12.12 20.17
C GLU A 260 -18.55 11.64 18.86
N LEU A 261 -17.76 11.34 17.85
CA LEU A 261 -18.22 10.84 16.57
C LEU A 261 -18.50 9.33 16.55
N GLY A 262 -18.20 8.62 17.64
CA GLY A 262 -18.34 7.17 17.72
C GLY A 262 -17.37 6.40 16.83
N VAL A 263 -16.23 7.01 16.46
CA VAL A 263 -15.20 6.43 15.58
C VAL A 263 -14.09 5.86 16.47
N ALA A 264 -13.97 4.54 16.50
CA ALA A 264 -12.96 3.85 17.33
C ALA A 264 -11.53 3.99 16.78
N GLU A 265 -11.38 4.17 15.47
CA GLU A 265 -10.10 4.26 14.76
C GLU A 265 -10.27 5.14 13.51
N SER A 266 -9.27 5.99 13.24
CA SER A 266 -9.23 6.81 12.03
C SER A 266 -9.26 5.92 10.76
N GLY A 267 -10.06 6.32 9.77
CA GLY A 267 -10.09 5.67 8.47
C GLY A 267 -8.74 5.77 7.75
N LEU A 268 -8.00 6.85 8.01
CA LEU A 268 -6.64 7.04 7.51
C LEU A 268 -5.66 6.01 8.09
N ASP A 269 -5.70 5.75 9.39
CA ASP A 269 -4.86 4.72 10.03
C ASP A 269 -5.16 3.32 9.48
N ARG A 270 -6.46 3.02 9.27
CA ARG A 270 -6.88 1.77 8.60
C ARG A 270 -6.35 1.68 7.17
N LEU A 271 -6.40 2.79 6.41
CA LEU A 271 -5.88 2.83 5.05
C LEU A 271 -4.37 2.59 5.03
N ILE A 272 -3.62 3.23 5.92
CA ILE A 272 -2.16 3.08 6.03
C ILE A 272 -1.81 1.62 6.35
N ARG A 273 -2.45 1.02 7.37
CA ARG A 273 -2.19 -0.39 7.74
C ARG A 273 -2.59 -1.37 6.63
N SER A 274 -3.75 -1.18 6.01
CA SER A 274 -4.20 -2.02 4.89
C SER A 274 -3.27 -1.90 3.69
N SER A 275 -2.79 -0.70 3.39
CA SER A 275 -1.82 -0.45 2.33
C SER A 275 -0.48 -1.15 2.58
N TYR A 276 0.00 -1.09 3.82
CA TYR A 276 1.22 -1.76 4.25
C TYR A 276 1.11 -3.29 4.11
N ALA A 277 -0.01 -3.86 4.56
CA ALA A 277 -0.31 -5.28 4.42
C ALA A 277 -0.47 -5.72 2.95
N LEU A 278 -1.17 -4.91 2.13
CA LEU A 278 -1.37 -5.17 0.70
C LEU A 278 -0.06 -5.32 -0.06
N LEU A 279 0.94 -4.51 0.30
CA LEU A 279 2.28 -4.54 -0.29
C LEU A 279 3.12 -5.72 0.23
N GLY A 280 2.57 -6.54 1.13
CA GLY A 280 3.29 -7.65 1.76
C GLY A 280 4.44 -7.20 2.65
N LEU A 281 4.31 -6.00 3.25
CA LEU A 281 5.29 -5.44 4.16
C LEU A 281 5.06 -5.93 5.58
N ILE A 282 6.16 -6.04 6.31
CA ILE A 282 6.19 -6.31 7.75
C ILE A 282 7.26 -5.41 8.39
N SER A 283 7.14 -5.22 9.71
CA SER A 283 8.12 -4.49 10.49
C SER A 283 8.84 -5.39 11.47
N PHE A 284 10.18 -5.34 11.49
CA PHE A 284 10.94 -5.75 12.65
C PHE A 284 11.37 -4.54 13.46
N LEU A 285 11.64 -4.71 14.75
CA LEU A 285 11.87 -3.63 15.69
C LEU A 285 13.28 -3.72 16.25
N THR A 286 13.91 -2.58 16.44
CA THR A 286 15.11 -2.43 17.24
C THR A 286 14.81 -1.50 18.41
N ALA A 287 15.27 -1.81 19.61
CA ALA A 287 14.98 -1.04 20.82
C ALA A 287 16.24 -0.82 21.65
N GLY A 288 16.46 0.42 22.04
CA GLY A 288 17.57 0.86 22.87
C GLY A 288 17.34 2.25 23.43
N SER A 289 18.25 2.71 24.30
CA SER A 289 18.18 4.05 24.91
C SER A 289 18.41 5.21 23.94
N ASP A 290 19.05 4.97 22.81
CA ASP A 290 19.26 6.01 21.80
C ASP A 290 18.12 6.09 20.82
N GLU A 291 17.63 4.93 20.32
CA GLU A 291 16.53 4.87 19.36
C GLU A 291 15.70 3.61 19.54
N CYS A 292 14.38 3.76 19.48
CA CYS A 292 13.43 2.69 19.16
C CYS A 292 12.95 2.89 17.73
N ARG A 293 13.07 1.83 16.89
CA ARG A 293 12.76 1.97 15.47
C ARG A 293 12.07 0.77 14.88
N ALA A 294 11.08 1.02 14.01
CA ALA A 294 10.46 0.03 13.16
C ALA A 294 11.09 0.04 11.77
N TRP A 295 11.50 -1.12 11.29
CA TRP A 295 12.19 -1.31 10.02
C TRP A 295 11.31 -2.07 9.04
N THR A 296 11.04 -1.46 7.90
CA THR A 296 10.21 -2.06 6.85
C THR A 296 10.99 -3.09 6.03
N ILE A 297 10.44 -4.29 5.93
CA ILE A 297 10.92 -5.37 5.04
C ILE A 297 9.74 -6.04 4.35
N LYS A 298 10.00 -6.77 3.26
CA LYS A 298 8.99 -7.64 2.65
C LYS A 298 8.84 -8.93 3.45
N ARG A 299 7.62 -9.45 3.53
CA ARG A 299 7.36 -10.79 4.08
C ARG A 299 8.21 -11.82 3.34
N GLY A 300 8.83 -12.74 4.06
CA GLY A 300 9.76 -13.70 3.50
C GLY A 300 11.24 -13.27 3.48
N THR A 301 11.55 -12.03 3.90
CA THR A 301 12.92 -11.53 4.00
C THR A 301 13.69 -12.33 5.08
N LYS A 302 14.91 -12.78 4.77
CA LYS A 302 15.80 -13.45 5.72
C LYS A 302 16.59 -12.47 6.57
N ALA A 303 17.09 -12.94 7.72
CA ALA A 303 17.82 -12.13 8.71
C ALA A 303 18.98 -11.31 8.13
N PRO A 304 19.88 -11.83 7.26
CA PRO A 304 20.96 -11.01 6.68
C PRO A 304 20.45 -9.82 5.88
N GLN A 305 19.43 -10.02 5.02
CA GLN A 305 18.84 -8.95 4.22
C GLN A 305 18.09 -7.92 5.09
N ALA A 306 17.47 -8.39 6.20
CA ALA A 306 16.86 -7.50 7.18
C ALA A 306 17.93 -6.65 7.88
N ALA A 307 19.06 -7.24 8.28
CA ALA A 307 20.20 -6.51 8.82
C ALA A 307 20.74 -5.45 7.84
N GLY A 308 20.73 -5.78 6.53
CA GLY A 308 21.10 -4.87 5.44
C GLY A 308 20.23 -3.61 5.35
N LYS A 309 18.99 -3.66 5.87
CA LYS A 309 18.13 -2.46 5.98
C LYS A 309 18.66 -1.45 6.98
N ILE A 310 19.39 -1.90 7.99
CA ILE A 310 20.03 -1.03 8.98
C ILE A 310 21.31 -0.44 8.35
N HIS A 311 22.19 -1.31 7.87
CA HIS A 311 23.43 -0.92 7.20
C HIS A 311 23.96 -2.06 6.33
N THR A 312 24.58 -1.76 5.19
CA THR A 312 25.15 -2.76 4.29
C THR A 312 26.21 -3.62 4.94
N ASP A 313 26.97 -3.09 5.88
CA ASP A 313 27.98 -3.84 6.63
C ASP A 313 27.36 -4.90 7.54
N PHE A 314 26.15 -4.67 8.07
CA PHE A 314 25.43 -5.65 8.88
C PHE A 314 25.03 -6.87 8.05
N GLU A 315 24.67 -6.67 6.77
CA GLU A 315 24.40 -7.78 5.85
C GLU A 315 25.67 -8.55 5.50
N ARG A 316 26.73 -7.83 5.15
CA ARG A 316 28.00 -8.42 4.71
C ARG A 316 28.70 -9.19 5.84
N GLY A 317 28.72 -8.62 7.04
CA GLY A 317 29.35 -9.18 8.22
C GLY A 317 28.41 -10.01 9.09
N PHE A 318 27.21 -10.35 8.63
CA PHE A 318 26.19 -11.04 9.44
C PHE A 318 26.71 -12.34 10.05
N ILE A 319 26.62 -12.44 11.37
CA ILE A 319 26.96 -13.65 12.15
C ILE A 319 25.68 -14.37 12.55
N ARG A 320 24.82 -13.70 13.32
CA ARG A 320 23.54 -14.20 13.85
C ARG A 320 22.66 -13.05 14.31
N ALA A 321 21.37 -13.34 14.51
CA ALA A 321 20.43 -12.42 15.13
C ALA A 321 19.96 -12.95 16.48
N GLU A 322 19.93 -12.12 17.51
CA GLU A 322 19.18 -12.37 18.73
C GLU A 322 17.77 -11.85 18.52
N VAL A 323 16.79 -12.75 18.55
CA VAL A 323 15.40 -12.45 18.18
C VAL A 323 14.46 -12.81 19.31
N ILE A 324 13.55 -11.92 19.65
CA ILE A 324 12.43 -12.19 20.54
C ILE A 324 11.14 -11.69 19.90
N ALA A 325 10.05 -12.46 19.98
CA ALA A 325 8.75 -12.00 19.54
C ALA A 325 8.23 -10.87 20.46
N PHE A 326 7.53 -9.90 19.91
CA PHE A 326 6.99 -8.77 20.68
C PHE A 326 6.12 -9.24 21.85
N GLU A 327 5.23 -10.20 21.64
CA GLU A 327 4.34 -10.72 22.68
C GLU A 327 5.12 -11.35 23.85
N ASP A 328 6.19 -12.09 23.56
CA ASP A 328 7.06 -12.65 24.58
C ASP A 328 7.80 -11.56 25.36
N MET A 329 8.26 -10.52 24.68
CA MET A 329 8.91 -9.37 25.31
C MET A 329 7.93 -8.61 26.20
N LYS A 330 6.71 -8.37 25.74
CA LYS A 330 5.64 -7.71 26.50
C LYS A 330 5.28 -8.49 27.76
N ALA A 331 5.14 -9.81 27.65
CA ALA A 331 4.86 -10.70 28.78
C ALA A 331 6.01 -10.76 29.81
N CYS A 332 7.25 -10.57 29.37
CA CYS A 332 8.42 -10.56 30.25
C CYS A 332 8.73 -9.21 30.88
N GLY A 333 8.30 -8.13 30.25
CA GLY A 333 8.51 -6.75 30.68
C GLY A 333 9.94 -6.23 30.52
N THR A 334 10.95 -7.11 30.54
CA THR A 334 12.37 -6.74 30.36
C THR A 334 13.13 -7.77 29.54
N MET A 335 14.17 -7.34 28.83
CA MET A 335 15.06 -8.21 28.08
C MET A 335 15.80 -9.21 29.01
N ALA A 336 16.12 -8.80 30.24
CA ALA A 336 16.78 -9.68 31.23
C ALA A 336 15.87 -10.85 31.62
N ASN A 337 14.61 -10.60 31.91
CA ASN A 337 13.61 -11.62 32.20
C ASN A 337 13.38 -12.56 31.02
N ALA A 338 13.34 -12.00 29.80
CA ALA A 338 13.18 -12.76 28.57
C ALA A 338 14.37 -13.72 28.34
N LYS A 339 15.60 -13.26 28.56
CA LYS A 339 16.82 -14.10 28.52
C LYS A 339 16.80 -15.19 29.58
N ALA A 340 16.41 -14.86 30.83
CA ALA A 340 16.32 -15.83 31.91
C ALA A 340 15.28 -16.94 31.63
N LYS A 341 14.22 -16.63 30.88
CA LYS A 341 13.20 -17.61 30.45
C LYS A 341 13.57 -18.34 29.15
N GLY A 342 14.71 -18.02 28.53
CA GLY A 342 15.16 -18.65 27.28
C GLY A 342 14.33 -18.27 26.04
N LEU A 343 13.61 -17.15 26.08
CA LEU A 343 12.74 -16.68 24.98
C LEU A 343 13.48 -15.88 23.91
N VAL A 344 14.70 -15.43 24.20
CA VAL A 344 15.59 -14.81 23.22
C VAL A 344 16.29 -15.91 22.43
N ARG A 345 15.90 -16.03 21.16
CA ARG A 345 16.43 -17.04 20.23
C ARG A 345 17.68 -16.52 19.53
N SER A 346 18.61 -17.43 19.24
CA SER A 346 19.78 -17.14 18.39
C SER A 346 19.51 -17.74 17.01
N GLU A 347 19.30 -16.87 16.02
CA GLU A 347 18.87 -17.24 14.68
C GLU A 347 19.99 -17.01 13.66
N GLY A 348 20.14 -17.96 12.73
CA GLY A 348 21.14 -17.94 11.67
C GLY A 348 20.67 -17.26 10.38
N LYS A 349 21.48 -17.43 9.31
CA LYS A 349 21.26 -16.79 8.00
C LYS A 349 19.95 -17.18 7.31
N GLU A 350 19.44 -18.37 7.60
CA GLU A 350 18.21 -18.90 6.96
C GLU A 350 16.93 -18.47 7.68
N TYR A 351 17.04 -17.77 8.81
CA TYR A 351 15.87 -17.33 9.55
C TYR A 351 15.06 -16.32 8.74
N VAL A 352 13.79 -16.64 8.52
CA VAL A 352 12.82 -15.76 7.88
C VAL A 352 12.20 -14.87 8.96
N MET A 353 12.39 -13.56 8.80
CA MET A 353 11.89 -12.55 9.73
C MET A 353 10.37 -12.59 9.84
N LYS A 354 9.88 -12.42 11.06
CA LYS A 354 8.45 -12.31 11.35
C LYS A 354 8.08 -10.87 11.71
N ASP A 355 6.81 -10.52 11.46
CA ASP A 355 6.28 -9.23 11.85
C ASP A 355 6.29 -9.09 13.38
N GLY A 356 6.85 -7.99 13.89
CA GLY A 356 6.99 -7.73 15.32
C GLY A 356 8.20 -8.40 15.99
N ASP A 357 9.10 -9.04 15.23
CA ASP A 357 10.37 -9.49 15.80
C ASP A 357 11.17 -8.29 16.35
N ILE A 358 11.58 -8.35 17.61
CA ILE A 358 12.55 -7.43 18.22
C ILE A 358 13.92 -8.07 18.06
N VAL A 359 14.86 -7.35 17.43
CA VAL A 359 16.10 -7.95 16.93
C VAL A 359 17.33 -7.16 17.34
N ASN A 360 18.38 -7.90 17.73
CA ASN A 360 19.74 -7.41 17.82
C ASN A 360 20.63 -8.22 16.87
N PHE A 361 21.16 -7.57 15.82
CA PHE A 361 22.03 -8.23 14.86
C PHE A 361 23.49 -8.19 15.33
N LEU A 362 24.13 -9.35 15.32
CA LEU A 362 25.55 -9.51 15.60
C LEU A 362 26.28 -9.68 14.26
N PHE A 363 27.27 -8.84 14.05
CA PHE A 363 28.04 -8.80 12.81
C PHE A 363 29.51 -8.53 13.10
N ASN A 364 30.37 -8.84 12.12
CA ASN A 364 31.78 -8.55 12.15
C ASN A 364 32.22 -8.08 10.74
N VAL A 365 32.84 -6.91 10.66
CA VAL A 365 33.30 -6.30 9.40
C VAL A 365 34.81 -6.17 9.45
#